data_12707799043f199e36dda3469ee92bda
#
_entry.id   12707799043f199e36dda3469ee92bda
#
_cell.length_a   1.000
_cell.length_b   1.000
_cell.length_c   1.000
_cell.angle_alpha   90.00
_cell.angle_beta   90.00
_cell.angle_gamma   90.00
#
_symmetry.space_group_name_H-M   'P 1'
#
loop_
_entity.id
_entity.type
_entity.pdbx_description
1 polymer ?
#
loop_
_entity_poly.entity_id
_entity_poly.type
_entity_poly.pdbx_seq_one_letter_code
_entity_poly.pdbx_strand_id
1 'polypeptide(L)'
;MFFPAYNDAPSLPSLIAHTFATLTNLTEDFEVIVVNDGSADSTGAVLADLQSQYGPQLRVITHEVNRGYGGALRSGFAAATKDLFFYTDGDGQYDVRELPLLLAALTPNVGLVNGYKPERHDPWHRIVIGKVYNQFARLLFRIRLRDIDCDFRLIRRELLQSLKLTSTSGTICVELVRKIELSGCGVAEVGVHHYSRLHGRSQFFRLQSLANTLAQLLRLYLKLVILRR
;
A
#
# COMPACT_ATOMS: atom_id res chain seq x y z
N MET A 1 -2.48 -5.37 10.16
CA MET A 1 -1.65 -5.31 8.94
C MET A 1 -2.53 -5.62 7.74
N PHE A 2 -2.23 -5.08 6.55
CA PHE A 2 -3.10 -5.19 5.38
C PHE A 2 -2.32 -5.42 4.07
N PHE A 3 -2.89 -6.23 3.19
CA PHE A 3 -2.34 -6.55 1.87
C PHE A 3 -3.44 -6.50 0.79
N PRO A 4 -3.32 -5.64 -0.24
CA PRO A 4 -4.06 -5.82 -1.47
C PRO A 4 -3.47 -6.99 -2.25
N ALA A 5 -4.30 -7.88 -2.80
CA ALA A 5 -3.87 -9.03 -3.58
C ALA A 5 -4.64 -9.12 -4.90
N TYR A 6 -3.91 -9.30 -6.00
CA TYR A 6 -4.49 -9.55 -7.32
C TYR A 6 -3.60 -10.47 -8.14
N ASN A 7 -4.01 -11.74 -8.26
CA ASN A 7 -3.23 -12.81 -8.88
C ASN A 7 -1.84 -12.99 -8.24
N ASP A 8 -1.83 -13.05 -6.90
CA ASP A 8 -0.63 -13.14 -6.08
C ASP A 8 -0.55 -14.50 -5.31
N ALA A 9 -1.28 -15.52 -5.75
CA ALA A 9 -1.34 -16.83 -5.10
C ALA A 9 0.01 -17.38 -4.62
N PRO A 10 1.11 -17.32 -5.43
CA PRO A 10 2.39 -17.92 -5.02
C PRO A 10 3.11 -17.17 -3.89
N SER A 11 2.88 -15.86 -3.73
CA SER A 11 3.58 -15.04 -2.73
C SER A 11 2.88 -15.04 -1.36
N LEU A 12 1.56 -15.21 -1.32
CA LEU A 12 0.75 -15.07 -0.12
C LEU A 12 1.11 -16.02 1.02
N PRO A 13 1.38 -17.33 0.82
CA PRO A 13 1.69 -18.22 1.94
C PRO A 13 2.90 -17.77 2.75
N SER A 14 4.00 -17.44 2.07
CA SER A 14 5.22 -16.96 2.73
C SER A 14 5.02 -15.58 3.37
N LEU A 15 4.33 -14.66 2.68
CA LEU A 15 4.03 -13.32 3.18
C LEU A 15 3.21 -13.38 4.47
N ILE A 16 2.13 -14.17 4.49
CA ILE A 16 1.25 -14.32 5.67
C ILE A 16 2.01 -15.00 6.82
N ALA A 17 2.81 -16.03 6.54
CA ALA A 17 3.62 -16.68 7.58
C ALA A 17 4.60 -15.70 8.24
N HIS A 18 5.36 -14.95 7.45
CA HIS A 18 6.27 -13.92 7.98
C HIS A 18 5.50 -12.81 8.74
N THR A 19 4.32 -12.44 8.26
CA THR A 19 3.47 -11.45 8.90
C THR A 19 3.04 -11.88 10.30
N PHE A 20 2.51 -13.10 10.43
CA PHE A 20 2.11 -13.63 11.74
C PHE A 20 3.30 -13.75 12.68
N ALA A 21 4.43 -14.31 12.21
CA ALA A 21 5.64 -14.39 13.01
C ALA A 21 6.13 -13.02 13.50
N THR A 22 6.07 -11.99 12.63
CA THR A 22 6.47 -10.63 13.00
C THR A 22 5.51 -10.03 14.02
N LEU A 23 4.20 -10.11 13.78
CA LEU A 23 3.20 -9.50 14.65
C LEU A 23 3.12 -10.15 16.02
N THR A 24 3.21 -11.49 16.10
CA THR A 24 3.20 -12.21 17.38
C THR A 24 4.37 -11.81 18.29
N ASN A 25 5.51 -11.42 17.70
CA ASN A 25 6.66 -10.91 18.47
C ASN A 25 6.49 -9.44 18.91
N LEU A 26 5.54 -8.70 18.31
CA LEU A 26 5.37 -7.27 18.58
C LEU A 26 4.18 -6.98 19.50
N THR A 27 3.09 -7.76 19.37
CA THR A 27 1.85 -7.52 20.11
C THR A 27 0.97 -8.76 20.12
N GLU A 28 0.14 -8.90 21.16
CA GLU A 28 -0.90 -9.94 21.23
C GLU A 28 -2.18 -9.52 20.51
N ASP A 29 -2.41 -8.21 20.35
CA ASP A 29 -3.64 -7.68 19.76
C ASP A 29 -3.38 -7.17 18.33
N PHE A 30 -3.62 -8.04 17.34
CA PHE A 30 -3.47 -7.69 15.93
C PHE A 30 -4.52 -8.36 15.04
N GLU A 31 -4.66 -7.83 13.86
CA GLU A 31 -5.42 -8.43 12.75
C GLU A 31 -4.60 -8.34 11.46
N VAL A 32 -4.76 -9.34 10.61
CA VAL A 32 -4.23 -9.36 9.25
C VAL A 32 -5.42 -9.33 8.28
N ILE A 33 -5.43 -8.36 7.38
CA ILE A 33 -6.50 -8.21 6.38
C ILE A 33 -5.89 -8.42 5.01
N VAL A 34 -6.51 -9.27 4.19
CA VAL A 34 -6.16 -9.41 2.78
C VAL A 34 -7.39 -9.07 1.94
N VAL A 35 -7.23 -8.15 1.00
CA VAL A 35 -8.28 -7.84 0.01
C VAL A 35 -7.92 -8.51 -1.31
N ASN A 36 -8.65 -9.56 -1.65
CA ASN A 36 -8.59 -10.21 -2.95
C ASN A 36 -9.42 -9.41 -3.95
N ASP A 37 -8.77 -8.66 -4.82
CA ASP A 37 -9.42 -7.72 -5.75
C ASP A 37 -9.86 -8.41 -7.06
N GLY A 38 -10.70 -9.45 -6.94
CA GLY A 38 -11.25 -10.15 -8.09
C GLY A 38 -10.19 -10.94 -8.88
N SER A 39 -9.31 -11.67 -8.18
CA SER A 39 -8.28 -12.51 -8.81
C SER A 39 -8.90 -13.63 -9.64
N ALA A 40 -8.28 -13.91 -10.79
CA ALA A 40 -8.69 -14.97 -11.70
C ALA A 40 -7.86 -16.27 -11.55
N ASP A 41 -6.78 -16.23 -10.77
CA ASP A 41 -5.92 -17.36 -10.45
C ASP A 41 -6.37 -18.09 -9.17
N SER A 42 -5.50 -18.93 -8.59
CA SER A 42 -5.76 -19.65 -7.36
C SER A 42 -5.68 -18.80 -6.08
N THR A 43 -5.55 -17.46 -6.17
CA THR A 43 -5.44 -16.56 -4.99
C THR A 43 -6.60 -16.78 -4.01
N GLY A 44 -7.82 -16.91 -4.50
CA GLY A 44 -9.00 -17.15 -3.64
C GLY A 44 -8.92 -18.46 -2.85
N ALA A 45 -8.49 -19.56 -3.50
CA ALA A 45 -8.33 -20.85 -2.85
C ALA A 45 -7.20 -20.82 -1.80
N VAL A 46 -6.04 -20.25 -2.16
CA VAL A 46 -4.91 -20.07 -1.24
C VAL A 46 -5.31 -19.25 0.00
N LEU A 47 -6.09 -18.19 -0.18
CA LEU A 47 -6.54 -17.38 0.94
C LEU A 47 -7.56 -18.11 1.84
N ALA A 48 -8.42 -18.96 1.27
CA ALA A 48 -9.34 -19.79 2.06
C ALA A 48 -8.57 -20.81 2.94
N ASP A 49 -7.54 -21.45 2.38
CA ASP A 49 -6.68 -22.38 3.12
C ASP A 49 -5.92 -21.65 4.24
N LEU A 50 -5.33 -20.49 3.94
CA LEU A 50 -4.63 -19.68 4.94
C LEU A 50 -5.59 -19.18 6.05
N GLN A 51 -6.81 -18.79 5.70
CA GLN A 51 -7.81 -18.38 6.69
C GLN A 51 -8.20 -19.54 7.61
N SER A 52 -8.29 -20.76 7.09
CA SER A 52 -8.52 -21.95 7.91
C SER A 52 -7.35 -22.23 8.86
N GLN A 53 -6.11 -21.95 8.42
CA GLN A 53 -4.88 -22.16 9.19
C GLN A 53 -4.70 -21.11 10.31
N TYR A 54 -4.92 -19.82 10.01
CA TYR A 54 -4.64 -18.70 10.92
C TYR A 54 -5.88 -18.22 11.69
N GLY A 55 -7.05 -18.77 11.39
CA GLY A 55 -8.28 -18.50 12.11
C GLY A 55 -8.76 -17.03 11.99
N PRO A 56 -9.46 -16.52 13.02
CA PRO A 56 -10.16 -15.23 12.95
C PRO A 56 -9.23 -14.02 12.87
N GLN A 57 -7.94 -14.18 13.16
CA GLN A 57 -6.96 -13.11 13.04
C GLN A 57 -6.62 -12.80 11.57
N LEU A 58 -6.83 -13.74 10.63
CA LEU A 58 -6.71 -13.51 9.19
C LEU A 58 -8.11 -13.27 8.60
N ARG A 59 -8.37 -12.04 8.19
CA ARG A 59 -9.63 -11.62 7.57
C ARG A 59 -9.43 -11.45 6.07
N VAL A 60 -10.22 -12.14 5.27
CA VAL A 60 -10.20 -12.06 3.81
C VAL A 60 -11.46 -11.32 3.33
N ILE A 61 -11.26 -10.32 2.49
CA ILE A 61 -12.31 -9.58 1.78
C ILE A 61 -12.15 -9.88 0.30
N THR A 62 -13.16 -10.44 -0.33
CA THR A 62 -13.11 -10.74 -1.77
C THR A 62 -14.05 -9.81 -2.53
N HIS A 63 -13.52 -9.12 -3.53
CA HIS A 63 -14.32 -8.39 -4.50
C HIS A 63 -14.77 -9.34 -5.61
N GLU A 64 -16.03 -9.26 -6.00
CA GLU A 64 -16.58 -10.05 -7.12
C GLU A 64 -15.92 -9.69 -8.46
N VAL A 65 -15.53 -8.40 -8.61
CA VAL A 65 -14.85 -7.87 -9.77
C VAL A 65 -13.67 -7.01 -9.33
N ASN A 66 -12.64 -6.92 -10.18
CA ASN A 66 -11.49 -6.06 -9.91
C ASN A 66 -11.92 -4.58 -9.82
N ARG A 67 -11.67 -3.95 -8.67
CA ARG A 67 -11.96 -2.53 -8.39
C ARG A 67 -10.73 -1.63 -8.53
N GLY A 68 -9.60 -2.22 -8.88
CA GLY A 68 -8.30 -1.57 -9.00
C GLY A 68 -7.61 -1.36 -7.66
N TYR A 69 -6.33 -1.07 -7.73
CA TYR A 69 -5.46 -0.93 -6.56
C TYR A 69 -6.05 -0.01 -5.49
N GLY A 70 -6.51 1.18 -5.89
CA GLY A 70 -7.14 2.12 -4.97
C GLY A 70 -8.46 1.60 -4.39
N GLY A 71 -9.20 0.78 -5.13
CA GLY A 71 -10.39 0.10 -4.64
C GLY A 71 -10.07 -0.90 -3.54
N ALA A 72 -9.03 -1.71 -3.73
CA ALA A 72 -8.53 -2.66 -2.74
C ALA A 72 -8.03 -1.95 -1.48
N LEU A 73 -7.22 -0.88 -1.63
CA LEU A 73 -6.74 -0.10 -0.48
C LEU A 73 -7.89 0.49 0.32
N ARG A 74 -8.89 1.10 -0.34
CA ARG A 74 -10.05 1.67 0.35
C ARG A 74 -10.86 0.63 1.13
N SER A 75 -11.01 -0.57 0.58
CA SER A 75 -11.69 -1.67 1.28
C SER A 75 -10.91 -2.12 2.53
N GLY A 76 -9.58 -2.24 2.42
CA GLY A 76 -8.71 -2.54 3.56
C GLY A 76 -8.75 -1.46 4.64
N PHE A 77 -8.69 -0.19 4.23
CA PHE A 77 -8.78 0.94 5.15
C PHE A 77 -10.11 0.98 5.91
N ALA A 78 -11.20 0.69 5.22
CA ALA A 78 -12.53 0.66 5.84
C ALA A 78 -12.71 -0.52 6.79
N ALA A 79 -12.02 -1.63 6.54
CA ALA A 79 -12.15 -2.85 7.35
C ALA A 79 -11.27 -2.85 8.61
N ALA A 80 -10.26 -1.97 8.67
CA ALA A 80 -9.30 -1.93 9.77
C ALA A 80 -9.94 -1.50 11.10
N THR A 81 -9.65 -2.23 12.17
CA THR A 81 -10.19 -1.99 13.52
C THR A 81 -9.14 -1.54 14.52
N LYS A 82 -7.85 -1.85 14.29
CA LYS A 82 -6.76 -1.55 15.23
C LYS A 82 -6.23 -0.13 15.08
N ASP A 83 -5.59 0.41 16.11
CA ASP A 83 -5.13 1.82 16.17
C ASP A 83 -4.05 2.16 15.16
N LEU A 84 -3.19 1.20 14.82
CA LEU A 84 -2.17 1.32 13.81
C LEU A 84 -2.51 0.50 12.59
N PHE A 85 -2.37 1.12 11.44
CA PHE A 85 -2.59 0.50 10.15
C PHE A 85 -1.29 0.43 9.38
N PHE A 86 -0.77 -0.75 9.19
CA PHE A 86 0.36 -1.00 8.29
C PHE A 86 -0.12 -1.67 7.01
N TYR A 87 0.35 -1.21 5.86
CA TYR A 87 0.11 -1.93 4.62
C TYR A 87 1.34 -1.99 3.71
N THR A 88 1.38 -3.04 2.94
CA THR A 88 2.32 -3.24 1.82
C THR A 88 1.68 -4.14 0.76
N ASP A 89 2.29 -4.20 -0.42
CA ASP A 89 1.80 -5.03 -1.52
C ASP A 89 1.90 -6.53 -1.21
N GLY A 90 0.93 -7.30 -1.75
CA GLY A 90 0.84 -8.75 -1.59
C GLY A 90 1.83 -9.57 -2.44
N ASP A 91 2.69 -8.90 -3.22
CA ASP A 91 3.59 -9.52 -4.20
C ASP A 91 4.94 -9.99 -3.67
N GLY A 92 5.20 -9.77 -2.36
CA GLY A 92 6.41 -10.20 -1.68
C GLY A 92 7.67 -9.39 -2.01
N GLN A 93 7.53 -8.20 -2.61
CA GLN A 93 8.68 -7.33 -2.91
C GLN A 93 9.22 -6.59 -1.68
N TYR A 94 8.48 -6.55 -0.58
CA TYR A 94 8.90 -5.95 0.70
C TYR A 94 8.99 -7.00 1.80
N ASP A 95 9.88 -6.78 2.76
CA ASP A 95 10.03 -7.63 3.93
C ASP A 95 9.25 -7.08 5.12
N VAL A 96 8.14 -7.73 5.45
CA VAL A 96 7.29 -7.32 6.59
C VAL A 96 8.01 -7.36 7.94
N ARG A 97 9.14 -8.07 8.03
CA ARG A 97 10.00 -8.10 9.23
C ARG A 97 10.68 -6.76 9.51
N GLU A 98 10.64 -5.81 8.57
CA GLU A 98 11.13 -4.45 8.75
C GLU A 98 10.09 -3.50 9.38
N LEU A 99 8.88 -3.96 9.68
CA LEU A 99 7.87 -3.17 10.41
C LEU A 99 8.40 -2.52 11.70
N PRO A 100 9.24 -3.17 12.53
CA PRO A 100 9.82 -2.53 13.72
C PRO A 100 10.57 -1.22 13.43
N LEU A 101 11.18 -1.07 12.25
CA LEU A 101 11.85 0.17 11.84
C LEU A 101 10.85 1.32 11.72
N LEU A 102 9.66 1.05 11.19
CA LEU A 102 8.61 2.05 11.07
C LEU A 102 7.99 2.38 12.44
N LEU A 103 7.81 1.36 13.29
CA LEU A 103 7.32 1.56 14.65
C LEU A 103 8.25 2.45 15.47
N ALA A 104 9.57 2.28 15.33
CA ALA A 104 10.57 3.09 16.01
C ALA A 104 10.53 4.58 15.56
N ALA A 105 10.13 4.85 14.32
CA ALA A 105 9.99 6.20 13.77
C ALA A 105 8.63 6.85 14.07
N LEU A 106 7.67 6.09 14.61
CA LEU A 106 6.31 6.57 14.91
C LEU A 106 6.27 7.32 16.25
N THR A 107 6.69 8.57 16.25
CA THR A 107 6.59 9.45 17.44
C THR A 107 5.16 9.97 17.64
N PRO A 108 4.81 10.57 18.81
CA PRO A 108 3.46 11.10 19.07
C PRO A 108 2.94 12.08 18.01
N ASN A 109 3.82 12.88 17.42
CA ASN A 109 3.45 13.89 16.42
C ASN A 109 3.45 13.35 14.97
N VAL A 110 3.81 12.08 14.76
CA VAL A 110 3.87 11.44 13.44
C VAL A 110 2.63 10.59 13.23
N GLY A 111 1.87 10.89 12.17
CA GLY A 111 0.69 10.12 11.78
C GLY A 111 0.94 9.14 10.64
N LEU A 112 1.99 9.37 9.85
CA LEU A 112 2.44 8.51 8.77
C LEU A 112 3.94 8.26 8.87
N VAL A 113 4.35 7.00 8.89
CA VAL A 113 5.73 6.60 8.58
C VAL A 113 5.72 5.91 7.21
N ASN A 114 6.42 6.52 6.25
CA ASN A 114 6.53 6.03 4.88
C ASN A 114 7.88 5.38 4.65
N GLY A 115 7.88 4.19 4.08
CA GLY A 115 9.09 3.59 3.56
C GLY A 115 9.64 4.39 2.37
N TYR A 116 10.93 4.32 2.12
CA TYR A 116 11.52 4.68 0.83
C TYR A 116 12.55 3.62 0.43
N LYS A 117 12.75 3.45 -0.87
CA LYS A 117 13.66 2.45 -1.43
C LYS A 117 15.04 3.09 -1.65
N PRO A 118 16.04 2.89 -0.76
CA PRO A 118 17.41 3.36 -0.99
C PRO A 118 18.00 2.74 -2.26
N GLU A 119 17.75 1.45 -2.44
CA GLU A 119 18.15 0.65 -3.59
C GLU A 119 16.93 0.03 -4.27
N ARG A 120 16.98 -0.08 -5.60
CA ARG A 120 15.94 -0.71 -6.41
C ARG A 120 16.54 -1.83 -7.25
N HIS A 121 15.98 -3.02 -7.13
CA HIS A 121 16.40 -4.20 -7.90
C HIS A 121 15.49 -4.46 -9.13
N ASP A 122 14.72 -3.46 -9.54
CA ASP A 122 13.92 -3.51 -10.76
C ASP A 122 14.78 -3.36 -12.03
N PRO A 123 14.29 -3.80 -13.20
CA PRO A 123 14.91 -3.49 -14.49
C PRO A 123 15.09 -1.98 -14.67
N TRP A 124 16.23 -1.55 -15.24
CA TRP A 124 16.62 -0.14 -15.31
C TRP A 124 15.56 0.80 -15.90
N HIS A 125 14.84 0.36 -16.94
CA HIS A 125 13.75 1.14 -17.55
C HIS A 125 12.60 1.42 -16.58
N ARG A 126 12.26 0.47 -15.69
CA ARG A 126 11.26 0.67 -14.64
C ARG A 126 11.74 1.65 -13.58
N ILE A 127 13.03 1.58 -13.23
CA ILE A 127 13.64 2.52 -12.28
C ILE A 127 13.55 3.94 -12.83
N VAL A 128 13.88 4.14 -14.12
CA VAL A 128 13.81 5.46 -14.76
C VAL A 128 12.37 5.98 -14.81
N ILE A 129 11.44 5.18 -15.31
CA ILE A 129 10.02 5.56 -15.39
C ILE A 129 9.46 5.89 -13.99
N GLY A 130 9.75 5.05 -12.99
CA GLY A 130 9.33 5.28 -11.62
C GLY A 130 9.92 6.56 -11.01
N LYS A 131 11.21 6.85 -11.26
CA LYS A 131 11.85 8.10 -10.81
C LYS A 131 11.22 9.33 -11.46
N VAL A 132 10.97 9.28 -12.77
CA VAL A 132 10.31 10.39 -13.51
C VAL A 132 8.90 10.61 -12.97
N TYR A 133 8.12 9.54 -12.82
CA TYR A 133 6.78 9.61 -12.25
C TYR A 133 6.78 10.18 -10.83
N ASN A 134 7.63 9.66 -9.96
CA ASN A 134 7.75 10.13 -8.58
C ASN A 134 8.12 11.62 -8.52
N GLN A 135 9.11 12.05 -9.30
CA GLN A 135 9.51 13.46 -9.35
C GLN A 135 8.39 14.35 -9.89
N PHE A 136 7.72 13.92 -10.96
CA PHE A 136 6.58 14.63 -11.54
C PHE A 136 5.44 14.79 -10.53
N ALA A 137 5.03 13.70 -9.86
CA ALA A 137 3.98 13.73 -8.86
C ALA A 137 4.36 14.62 -7.66
N ARG A 138 5.61 14.53 -7.18
CA ARG A 138 6.10 15.39 -6.09
C ARG A 138 6.00 16.87 -6.43
N LEU A 139 6.46 17.26 -7.60
CA LEU A 139 6.40 18.66 -8.05
C LEU A 139 4.95 19.12 -8.25
N LEU A 140 4.14 18.32 -8.94
CA LEU A 140 2.75 18.67 -9.27
C LEU A 140 1.90 18.86 -8.02
N PHE A 141 2.03 17.95 -7.05
CA PHE A 141 1.23 17.97 -5.81
C PHE A 141 1.96 18.63 -4.64
N ARG A 142 3.20 19.12 -4.81
CA ARG A 142 4.03 19.71 -3.78
C ARG A 142 4.24 18.77 -2.58
N ILE A 143 4.47 17.49 -2.86
CA ILE A 143 4.69 16.45 -1.85
C ILE A 143 6.16 16.46 -1.41
N ARG A 144 6.39 16.36 -0.11
CA ARG A 144 7.73 16.42 0.49
C ARG A 144 8.42 15.06 0.57
N LEU A 145 7.65 13.96 0.60
CA LEU A 145 8.20 12.60 0.67
C LEU A 145 9.17 12.31 -0.48
N ARG A 146 10.20 11.51 -0.20
CA ARG A 146 11.20 11.06 -1.18
C ARG A 146 10.62 10.07 -2.18
N ASP A 147 9.81 9.13 -1.70
CA ASP A 147 9.25 8.04 -2.50
C ASP A 147 7.74 7.88 -2.23
N ILE A 148 6.92 8.39 -3.17
CA ILE A 148 5.46 8.29 -3.10
C ILE A 148 4.99 6.88 -3.48
N ASP A 149 5.80 6.16 -4.26
CA ASP A 149 5.46 4.83 -4.77
C ASP A 149 6.01 3.70 -3.88
N CYS A 150 6.44 4.01 -2.66
CA CYS A 150 6.81 2.99 -1.71
C CYS A 150 5.58 2.61 -0.88
N ASP A 151 4.99 1.48 -1.22
CA ASP A 151 3.82 0.96 -0.52
C ASP A 151 4.23 0.09 0.68
N PHE A 152 5.04 0.66 1.57
CA PHE A 152 5.42 0.12 2.87
C PHE A 152 5.18 1.22 3.90
N ARG A 153 3.95 1.26 4.45
CA ARG A 153 3.45 2.41 5.21
C ARG A 153 2.78 2.02 6.51
N LEU A 154 3.13 2.76 7.56
CA LEU A 154 2.49 2.68 8.87
C LEU A 154 1.74 3.98 9.15
N ILE A 155 0.44 3.91 9.40
CA ILE A 155 -0.46 5.06 9.52
C ILE A 155 -1.30 4.91 10.79
N ARG A 156 -1.54 6.01 11.51
CA ARG A 156 -2.53 6.02 12.58
C ARG A 156 -3.93 5.90 11.99
N ARG A 157 -4.73 4.94 12.48
CA ARG A 157 -6.07 4.68 11.95
C ARG A 157 -6.98 5.89 12.02
N GLU A 158 -6.93 6.67 13.08
CA GLU A 158 -7.72 7.91 13.23
C GLU A 158 -7.47 8.91 12.10
N LEU A 159 -6.19 9.09 11.70
CA LEU A 159 -5.83 9.92 10.56
C LEU A 159 -6.41 9.35 9.28
N LEU A 160 -6.27 8.05 9.06
CA LEU A 160 -6.77 7.37 7.86
C LEU A 160 -8.30 7.50 7.72
N GLN A 161 -9.03 7.36 8.83
CA GLN A 161 -10.49 7.50 8.87
C GLN A 161 -10.96 8.93 8.59
N SER A 162 -10.16 9.95 8.91
CA SER A 162 -10.48 11.34 8.61
C SER A 162 -10.41 11.68 7.13
N LEU A 163 -9.76 10.81 6.32
CA LEU A 163 -9.49 11.06 4.92
C LEU A 163 -10.59 10.47 4.00
N LYS A 164 -11.13 11.28 3.12
CA LYS A 164 -12.00 10.84 2.02
C LYS A 164 -11.14 10.49 0.79
N LEU A 165 -10.76 9.24 0.61
CA LEU A 165 -10.04 8.77 -0.57
C LEU A 165 -11.00 8.36 -1.68
N THR A 166 -10.70 8.75 -2.91
CA THR A 166 -11.61 8.56 -4.06
C THR A 166 -10.96 7.88 -5.26
N SER A 167 -9.62 7.91 -5.35
CA SER A 167 -8.87 7.29 -6.43
C SER A 167 -9.03 5.77 -6.45
N THR A 168 -9.07 5.18 -7.64
CA THR A 168 -9.22 3.73 -7.84
C THR A 168 -7.98 3.06 -8.43
N SER A 169 -7.02 3.84 -8.94
CA SER A 169 -5.73 3.35 -9.46
C SER A 169 -4.59 3.61 -8.47
N GLY A 170 -3.34 3.41 -8.89
CA GLY A 170 -2.14 3.79 -8.12
C GLY A 170 -2.07 5.28 -7.73
N THR A 171 -2.88 6.16 -8.34
CA THR A 171 -3.00 7.55 -7.91
C THR A 171 -3.48 7.72 -6.47
N ILE A 172 -4.03 6.65 -5.86
CA ILE A 172 -4.43 6.67 -4.46
C ILE A 172 -3.23 6.93 -3.54
N CYS A 173 -2.02 6.49 -3.91
CA CYS A 173 -0.80 6.75 -3.14
C CYS A 173 -0.49 8.25 -3.08
N VAL A 174 -0.63 8.95 -4.21
CA VAL A 174 -0.50 10.42 -4.29
C VAL A 174 -1.61 11.10 -3.49
N GLU A 175 -2.87 10.67 -3.65
CA GLU A 175 -4.01 11.22 -2.92
C GLU A 175 -3.85 11.07 -1.41
N LEU A 176 -3.46 9.88 -0.94
CA LEU A 176 -3.26 9.56 0.47
C LEU A 176 -2.20 10.46 1.08
N VAL A 177 -0.99 10.44 0.51
CA VAL A 177 0.14 11.22 1.02
C VAL A 177 -0.18 12.71 1.02
N ARG A 178 -0.73 13.23 -0.08
CA ARG A 178 -1.05 14.67 -0.17
C ARG A 178 -2.08 15.10 0.86
N LYS A 179 -3.12 14.29 1.09
CA LYS A 179 -4.14 14.60 2.09
C LYS A 179 -3.59 14.51 3.52
N ILE A 180 -2.70 13.56 3.80
CA ILE A 180 -2.00 13.49 5.10
C ILE A 180 -1.14 14.74 5.32
N GLU A 181 -0.34 15.16 4.33
CA GLU A 181 0.43 16.39 4.46
C GLU A 181 -0.44 17.64 4.66
N LEU A 182 -1.60 17.70 3.98
CA LEU A 182 -2.55 18.81 4.14
C LEU A 182 -3.25 18.83 5.49
N SER A 183 -3.37 17.71 6.18
CA SER A 183 -3.91 17.65 7.54
C SER A 183 -2.98 18.27 8.60
N GLY A 184 -1.74 18.59 8.24
CA GLY A 184 -0.72 19.11 9.14
C GLY A 184 -0.10 18.06 10.05
N CYS A 185 -0.43 16.80 9.88
CA CYS A 185 0.15 15.70 10.65
C CYS A 185 1.63 15.47 10.27
N GLY A 186 2.45 15.13 11.26
CA GLY A 186 3.87 14.81 11.03
C GLY A 186 4.02 13.56 10.17
N VAL A 187 5.05 13.57 9.31
CA VAL A 187 5.42 12.45 8.45
C VAL A 187 6.88 12.12 8.66
N ALA A 188 7.20 10.84 8.85
CA ALA A 188 8.57 10.32 8.92
C ALA A 188 8.84 9.38 7.73
N GLU A 189 10.12 9.22 7.39
CA GLU A 189 10.56 8.33 6.32
C GLU A 189 11.64 7.37 6.81
N VAL A 190 11.53 6.10 6.41
CA VAL A 190 12.46 5.03 6.79
C VAL A 190 12.92 4.30 5.53
N GLY A 191 14.22 4.05 5.41
CA GLY A 191 14.76 3.21 4.33
C GLY A 191 14.37 1.76 4.54
N VAL A 192 13.79 1.13 3.51
CA VAL A 192 13.37 -0.28 3.54
C VAL A 192 13.90 -1.02 2.32
N HIS A 193 14.13 -2.33 2.47
CA HIS A 193 14.57 -3.16 1.36
C HIS A 193 13.44 -3.40 0.37
N HIS A 194 13.78 -3.39 -0.91
CA HIS A 194 12.88 -3.71 -2.00
C HIS A 194 13.51 -4.76 -2.90
N TYR A 195 12.88 -5.92 -2.95
CA TYR A 195 13.36 -7.09 -3.67
C TYR A 195 12.78 -7.18 -5.07
N SER A 196 13.46 -7.94 -5.94
CA SER A 196 12.90 -8.28 -7.24
C SER A 196 11.65 -9.15 -7.07
N ARG A 197 10.61 -8.87 -7.86
CA ARG A 197 9.39 -9.68 -7.88
C ARG A 197 9.74 -11.11 -8.32
N LEU A 198 9.40 -12.10 -7.51
CA LEU A 198 9.63 -13.51 -7.81
C LEU A 198 8.52 -14.11 -8.68
N HIS A 199 7.28 -13.65 -8.50
CA HIS A 199 6.10 -14.20 -9.16
C HIS A 199 5.23 -13.11 -9.79
N GLY A 200 4.46 -13.49 -10.83
CA GLY A 200 3.50 -12.59 -11.46
C GLY A 200 4.11 -11.52 -12.37
N ARG A 201 3.26 -10.65 -12.89
CA ARG A 201 3.65 -9.52 -13.75
C ARG A 201 3.01 -8.23 -13.25
N SER A 202 3.77 -7.14 -13.21
CA SER A 202 3.23 -5.82 -12.87
C SER A 202 2.13 -5.41 -13.86
N GLN A 203 0.97 -5.05 -13.35
CA GLN A 203 -0.16 -4.54 -14.13
C GLN A 203 -0.03 -3.04 -14.44
N PHE A 204 0.85 -2.34 -13.72
CA PHE A 204 1.00 -0.89 -13.82
C PHE A 204 1.49 -0.42 -15.20
N PHE A 205 2.38 -1.17 -15.84
CA PHE A 205 3.03 -0.78 -17.11
C PHE A 205 2.23 -1.09 -18.37
N ARG A 206 0.94 -1.40 -18.27
CA ARG A 206 0.07 -1.51 -19.46
C ARG A 206 -0.29 -0.09 -19.95
N LEU A 207 -0.24 0.15 -21.26
CA LEU A 207 -0.54 1.47 -21.86
C LEU A 207 -1.89 2.03 -21.39
N GLN A 208 -2.91 1.19 -21.33
CA GLN A 208 -4.24 1.58 -20.85
C GLN A 208 -4.23 1.98 -19.36
N SER A 209 -3.45 1.29 -18.53
CA SER A 209 -3.28 1.62 -17.11
C SER A 209 -2.57 2.96 -16.94
N LEU A 210 -1.55 3.24 -17.75
CA LEU A 210 -0.82 4.52 -17.73
C LEU A 210 -1.73 5.69 -18.15
N ALA A 211 -2.52 5.54 -19.21
CA ALA A 211 -3.48 6.56 -19.66
C ALA A 211 -4.53 6.85 -18.58
N ASN A 212 -5.09 5.81 -17.97
CA ASN A 212 -6.04 5.94 -16.88
C ASN A 212 -5.42 6.62 -15.64
N THR A 213 -4.19 6.26 -15.31
CA THR A 213 -3.44 6.87 -14.20
C THR A 213 -3.22 8.36 -14.45
N LEU A 214 -2.81 8.75 -15.66
CA LEU A 214 -2.62 10.15 -16.04
C LEU A 214 -3.93 10.94 -15.96
N ALA A 215 -5.04 10.40 -16.48
CA ALA A 215 -6.35 11.03 -16.40
C ALA A 215 -6.80 11.22 -14.94
N GLN A 216 -6.57 10.22 -14.09
CA GLN A 216 -6.88 10.32 -12.66
C GLN A 216 -5.97 11.33 -11.94
N LEU A 217 -4.67 11.40 -12.27
CA LEU A 217 -3.76 12.41 -11.72
C LEU A 217 -4.22 13.83 -12.07
N LEU A 218 -4.63 14.08 -13.31
CA LEU A 218 -5.15 15.39 -13.72
C LEU A 218 -6.42 15.76 -12.95
N ARG A 219 -7.36 14.83 -12.80
CA ARG A 219 -8.59 15.07 -12.01
C ARG A 219 -8.24 15.33 -10.54
N LEU A 220 -7.30 14.56 -9.98
CA LEU A 220 -6.85 14.75 -8.61
C LEU A 220 -6.15 16.11 -8.42
N TYR A 221 -5.34 16.52 -9.39
CA TYR A 221 -4.68 17.83 -9.39
C TYR A 221 -5.70 18.98 -9.37
N LEU A 222 -6.67 18.93 -10.27
CA LEU A 222 -7.75 19.93 -10.30
C LEU A 222 -8.46 20.00 -8.94
N LYS A 223 -8.75 18.84 -8.34
CA LYS A 223 -9.47 18.76 -7.07
C LYS A 223 -8.65 19.28 -5.88
N LEU A 224 -7.40 18.81 -5.70
CA LEU A 224 -6.60 19.06 -4.50
C LEU A 224 -5.75 20.33 -4.57
N VAL A 225 -5.35 20.75 -5.78
CA VAL A 225 -4.43 21.89 -5.96
C VAL A 225 -5.17 23.14 -6.43
N ILE A 226 -6.03 23.00 -7.44
CA ILE A 226 -6.74 24.16 -8.03
C ILE A 226 -7.99 24.47 -7.20
N LEU A 227 -8.87 23.51 -6.99
CA LEU A 227 -10.14 23.73 -6.29
C LEU A 227 -10.02 23.65 -4.76
N ARG A 228 -8.90 23.15 -4.25
CA ARG A 228 -8.61 22.97 -2.80
C ARG A 228 -9.74 22.26 -2.03
N ARG A 229 -10.33 21.24 -2.67
CA ARG A 229 -11.45 20.45 -2.13
C ARG A 229 -11.01 19.06 -1.67
#